data_58244932897374743464123da24514c1
#
_entry.id   58244932897374743464123da24514c1
#
_cell.length_a   1.000
_cell.length_b   1.000
_cell.length_c   1.000
_cell.angle_alpha   90.00
_cell.angle_beta   90.00
_cell.angle_gamma   90.00
#
_symmetry.space_group_name_H-M   'P 1'
#
loop_
_entity.id
_entity.type
_entity.pdbx_description
1 polymer ?
#
loop_
_entity_poly.entity_id
_entity_poly.type
_entity_poly.pdbx_seq_one_letter_code
_entity_poly.pdbx_strand_id
1 'polypeptide(L)'
;SGKQFAFIPMNKAINMGVEIFQNLASLDAVCIDDLQLILFREGWETALFNLINECQQSNCSLILSFGGDQSLEDITQLPDLLSRIKRMEFMKLQAVQDEFLNQALDFVSQQLDINLEKAELEFLLKHQTREFSLLVDNLMVLDKQAASLKRKITIPLIKETLNL
;
A
#
# COMPACT_ATOMS: atom_id res chain seq x y z
N SER A 1 -2.02 11.01 -26.24
CA SER A 1 -2.20 9.69 -25.59
C SER A 1 -1.81 9.85 -24.12
N GLY A 2 -2.69 9.39 -23.21
CA GLY A 2 -2.39 9.39 -21.77
C GLY A 2 -1.33 8.34 -21.47
N LYS A 3 -0.57 8.54 -20.37
CA LYS A 3 0.37 7.55 -19.85
C LYS A 3 -0.38 6.30 -19.39
N GLN A 4 0.19 5.13 -19.65
CA GLN A 4 -0.34 3.83 -19.26
C GLN A 4 0.47 3.28 -18.07
N PHE A 5 -0.21 2.83 -17.03
CA PHE A 5 0.44 2.25 -15.86
C PHE A 5 -0.31 1.03 -15.33
N ALA A 6 0.40 0.16 -14.64
CA ALA A 6 -0.15 -0.97 -13.89
C ALA A 6 0.20 -0.85 -12.41
N PHE A 7 -0.78 -1.15 -11.56
CA PHE A 7 -0.58 -1.36 -10.12
C PHE A 7 -0.96 -2.79 -9.76
N ILE A 8 -0.01 -3.55 -9.22
CA ILE A 8 -0.14 -4.99 -8.94
C ILE A 8 0.07 -5.22 -7.44
N PRO A 9 -1.01 -5.28 -6.66
CA PRO A 9 -0.92 -5.66 -5.25
C PRO A 9 -0.77 -7.18 -5.15
N MET A 10 0.41 -7.64 -4.68
CA MET A 10 0.75 -9.06 -4.66
C MET A 10 -0.14 -9.90 -3.73
N ASN A 11 -0.71 -9.31 -2.69
CA ASN A 11 -1.69 -9.96 -1.85
C ASN A 11 -2.95 -10.46 -2.60
N LYS A 12 -3.27 -9.85 -3.76
CA LYS A 12 -4.36 -10.28 -4.65
C LYS A 12 -3.86 -11.06 -5.86
N ALA A 13 -2.67 -10.71 -6.34
CA ALA A 13 -2.15 -11.19 -7.62
C ALA A 13 -1.35 -12.51 -7.51
N ILE A 14 -0.90 -12.89 -6.31
CA ILE A 14 -0.01 -14.03 -6.10
C ILE A 14 -0.56 -15.36 -6.62
N ASN A 15 -1.87 -15.54 -6.62
CA ASN A 15 -2.53 -16.76 -7.11
C ASN A 15 -2.76 -16.78 -8.63
N MET A 16 -2.42 -15.69 -9.32
CA MET A 16 -2.59 -15.58 -10.78
C MET A 16 -1.40 -16.15 -11.57
N GLY A 17 -0.31 -16.50 -10.87
CA GLY A 17 0.92 -17.02 -11.49
C GLY A 17 1.88 -15.91 -11.96
N VAL A 18 3.11 -16.33 -12.27
CA VAL A 18 4.21 -15.41 -12.66
C VAL A 18 3.94 -14.71 -14.01
N GLU A 19 3.03 -15.25 -14.82
CA GLU A 19 2.63 -14.73 -16.12
C GLU A 19 2.03 -13.33 -16.03
N ILE A 20 1.57 -12.91 -14.85
CA ILE A 20 1.07 -11.54 -14.63
C ILE A 20 2.14 -10.47 -14.90
N PHE A 21 3.42 -10.84 -14.88
CA PHE A 21 4.52 -9.93 -15.16
C PHE A 21 4.83 -9.79 -16.66
N GLN A 22 4.21 -10.61 -17.52
CA GLN A 22 4.47 -10.56 -18.96
C GLN A 22 3.93 -9.27 -19.59
N ASN A 23 4.70 -8.72 -20.53
CA ASN A 23 4.37 -7.52 -21.31
C ASN A 23 4.20 -6.22 -20.49
N LEU A 24 4.48 -6.22 -19.18
CA LEU A 24 4.36 -5.02 -18.36
C LEU A 24 5.36 -3.93 -18.76
N ALA A 25 6.53 -4.32 -19.24
CA ALA A 25 7.57 -3.39 -19.68
C ALA A 25 7.18 -2.54 -20.91
N SER A 26 6.05 -2.84 -21.56
CA SER A 26 5.47 -2.00 -22.62
C SER A 26 4.70 -0.78 -22.10
N LEU A 27 4.45 -0.70 -20.79
CA LEU A 27 3.78 0.40 -20.13
C LEU A 27 4.76 1.53 -19.77
N ASP A 28 4.23 2.72 -19.48
CA ASP A 28 5.05 3.84 -18.99
C ASP A 28 5.54 3.64 -17.55
N ALA A 29 4.73 2.98 -16.72
CA ALA A 29 5.09 2.67 -15.34
C ALA A 29 4.40 1.40 -14.83
N VAL A 30 5.13 0.67 -13.96
CA VAL A 30 4.63 -0.51 -13.24
C VAL A 30 4.93 -0.34 -11.76
N CYS A 31 3.94 -0.55 -10.91
CA CYS A 31 4.10 -0.60 -9.46
C CYS A 31 3.73 -2.01 -8.97
N ILE A 32 4.65 -2.67 -8.28
CA ILE A 32 4.41 -3.95 -7.60
C ILE A 32 4.46 -3.70 -6.11
N ASP A 33 3.33 -3.97 -5.45
CA ASP A 33 3.16 -3.75 -4.04
C ASP A 33 3.22 -5.05 -3.25
N ASP A 34 3.75 -5.00 -2.02
CA ASP A 34 3.95 -6.17 -1.16
C ASP A 34 4.91 -7.22 -1.74
N LEU A 35 6.06 -6.80 -2.24
CA LEU A 35 7.05 -7.67 -2.87
C LEU A 35 7.48 -8.85 -1.98
N GLN A 36 7.50 -8.68 -0.64
CA GLN A 36 7.84 -9.73 0.31
C GLN A 36 6.97 -10.99 0.18
N LEU A 37 5.81 -10.90 -0.42
CA LEU A 37 4.91 -12.06 -0.61
C LEU A 37 5.38 -13.02 -1.69
N ILE A 38 6.21 -12.58 -2.63
CA ILE A 38 6.70 -13.39 -3.75
C ILE A 38 8.17 -13.76 -3.65
N LEU A 39 8.90 -13.15 -2.74
CA LEU A 39 10.28 -13.50 -2.47
C LEU A 39 10.36 -14.90 -1.85
N PHE A 40 11.43 -15.63 -2.12
CA PHE A 40 11.63 -17.03 -1.76
C PHE A 40 10.61 -18.01 -2.38
N ARG A 41 9.83 -17.58 -3.38
CA ARG A 41 8.93 -18.46 -4.11
C ARG A 41 9.51 -18.81 -5.48
N GLU A 42 9.50 -20.09 -5.78
CA GLU A 42 10.00 -20.62 -7.04
C GLU A 42 9.33 -19.95 -8.25
N GLY A 43 10.12 -19.52 -9.20
CA GLY A 43 9.68 -18.84 -10.42
C GLY A 43 9.43 -17.34 -10.26
N TRP A 44 8.99 -16.86 -9.11
CA TRP A 44 8.66 -15.45 -8.91
C TRP A 44 9.90 -14.55 -8.90
N GLU A 45 10.98 -14.98 -8.25
CA GLU A 45 12.23 -14.21 -8.24
C GLU A 45 12.83 -14.08 -9.64
N THR A 46 12.77 -15.16 -10.43
CA THR A 46 13.23 -15.16 -11.83
C THR A 46 12.35 -14.26 -12.69
N ALA A 47 11.02 -14.32 -12.52
CA ALA A 47 10.09 -13.48 -13.26
C ALA A 47 10.29 -12.00 -12.94
N LEU A 48 10.51 -11.66 -11.66
CA LEU A 48 10.80 -10.30 -11.22
C LEU A 48 12.14 -9.81 -11.79
N PHE A 49 13.19 -10.64 -11.76
CA PHE A 49 14.49 -10.32 -12.36
C PHE A 49 14.36 -9.98 -13.84
N ASN A 50 13.60 -10.79 -14.60
CA ASN A 50 13.35 -10.55 -16.01
C ASN A 50 12.59 -9.23 -16.22
N LEU A 51 11.53 -8.98 -15.44
CA LEU A 51 10.78 -7.74 -15.52
C LEU A 51 11.65 -6.51 -15.25
N ILE A 52 12.53 -6.54 -14.24
CA ILE A 52 13.46 -5.44 -13.96
C ILE A 52 14.33 -5.16 -15.18
N ASN A 53 14.89 -6.20 -15.80
CA ASN A 53 15.73 -6.04 -16.99
C ASN A 53 14.94 -5.50 -18.18
N GLU A 54 13.73 -5.98 -18.43
CA GLU A 54 12.85 -5.51 -19.50
C GLU A 54 12.46 -4.04 -19.30
N CYS A 55 12.08 -3.64 -18.07
CA CYS A 55 11.76 -2.25 -17.76
C CYS A 55 12.95 -1.31 -17.97
N GLN A 56 14.16 -1.74 -17.61
CA GLN A 56 15.38 -0.96 -17.86
C GLN A 56 15.67 -0.76 -19.36
N GLN A 57 15.34 -1.75 -20.20
CA GLN A 57 15.55 -1.67 -21.65
C GLN A 57 14.49 -0.83 -22.37
N SER A 58 13.28 -0.81 -21.87
CA SER A 58 12.12 -0.15 -22.49
C SER A 58 11.81 1.24 -21.95
N ASN A 59 12.60 1.75 -20.99
CA ASN A 59 12.32 3.02 -20.31
C ASN A 59 11.02 3.00 -19.48
N CYS A 60 10.51 1.83 -19.08
CA CYS A 60 9.38 1.69 -18.18
C CYS A 60 9.83 2.00 -16.74
N SER A 61 9.14 2.90 -16.06
CA SER A 61 9.41 3.19 -14.65
C SER A 61 8.90 2.05 -13.77
N LEU A 62 9.79 1.39 -13.02
CA LEU A 62 9.41 0.30 -12.12
C LEU A 62 9.51 0.76 -10.66
N ILE A 63 8.41 0.63 -9.94
CA ILE A 63 8.30 0.94 -8.51
C ILE A 63 8.01 -0.37 -7.78
N LEU A 64 8.82 -0.67 -6.78
CA LEU A 64 8.66 -1.86 -5.94
C LEU A 64 8.46 -1.41 -4.50
N SER A 65 7.43 -1.91 -3.83
CA SER A 65 7.30 -1.75 -2.38
C SER A 65 7.53 -3.06 -1.66
N PHE A 66 8.10 -3.00 -0.48
CA PHE A 66 8.15 -4.13 0.42
C PHE A 66 8.08 -3.65 1.87
N GLY A 67 7.36 -4.44 2.69
CA GLY A 67 7.21 -4.18 4.10
C GLY A 67 8.02 -5.15 4.95
N GLY A 68 8.27 -4.77 6.21
CA GLY A 68 8.98 -5.55 7.20
C GLY A 68 10.31 -4.92 7.62
N ASP A 69 10.87 -5.46 8.71
CA ASP A 69 12.16 -5.03 9.28
C ASP A 69 13.36 -5.80 8.68
N GLN A 70 13.13 -6.55 7.59
CA GLN A 70 14.17 -7.35 6.95
C GLN A 70 15.15 -6.47 6.18
N SER A 71 16.42 -6.85 6.19
CA SER A 71 17.44 -6.21 5.36
C SER A 71 17.25 -6.63 3.88
N LEU A 72 17.75 -5.81 2.96
CA LEU A 72 17.74 -6.16 1.53
C LEU A 72 18.48 -7.47 1.24
N GLU A 73 19.48 -7.81 2.05
CA GLU A 73 20.26 -9.04 1.95
C GLU A 73 19.43 -10.28 2.25
N ASP A 74 18.42 -10.15 3.11
CA ASP A 74 17.58 -11.26 3.58
C ASP A 74 16.32 -11.47 2.74
N ILE A 75 16.08 -10.62 1.72
CA ILE A 75 14.82 -10.65 0.98
C ILE A 75 14.81 -11.60 -0.23
N THR A 76 15.95 -12.12 -0.69
CA THR A 76 16.02 -13.02 -1.86
C THR A 76 17.24 -13.93 -1.78
N GLN A 77 17.09 -15.14 -2.29
CA GLN A 77 18.20 -16.10 -2.49
C GLN A 77 18.87 -15.95 -3.85
N LEU A 78 18.32 -15.16 -4.77
CA LEU A 78 18.87 -14.96 -6.09
C LEU A 78 19.84 -13.76 -6.10
N PRO A 79 21.18 -13.98 -6.14
CA PRO A 79 22.17 -12.90 -6.05
C PRO A 79 22.01 -11.84 -7.17
N ASP A 80 21.62 -12.27 -8.35
CA ASP A 80 21.42 -11.38 -9.49
C ASP A 80 20.24 -10.45 -9.28
N LEU A 81 19.13 -10.95 -8.72
CA LEU A 81 17.98 -10.13 -8.34
C LEU A 81 18.35 -9.11 -7.26
N LEU A 82 19.06 -9.56 -6.21
CA LEU A 82 19.54 -8.67 -5.16
C LEU A 82 20.41 -7.54 -5.73
N SER A 83 21.32 -7.88 -6.66
CA SER A 83 22.18 -6.90 -7.33
C SER A 83 21.37 -5.86 -8.12
N ARG A 84 20.26 -6.26 -8.76
CA ARG A 84 19.36 -5.33 -9.48
C ARG A 84 18.60 -4.42 -8.52
N ILE A 85 18.02 -4.98 -7.48
CA ILE A 85 17.26 -4.21 -6.47
C ILE A 85 18.18 -3.19 -5.79
N LYS A 86 19.39 -3.56 -5.39
CA LYS A 86 20.38 -2.65 -4.77
C LYS A 86 20.81 -1.46 -5.66
N ARG A 87 20.63 -1.55 -6.96
CA ARG A 87 20.92 -0.45 -7.91
C ARG A 87 19.74 0.50 -8.11
N MET A 88 18.55 0.13 -7.61
CA MET A 88 17.38 1.01 -7.66
C MET A 88 17.51 2.12 -6.61
N GLU A 89 16.87 3.24 -6.88
CA GLU A 89 16.72 4.28 -5.86
C GLU A 89 15.84 3.77 -4.72
N PHE A 90 16.28 3.96 -3.49
CA PHE A 90 15.62 3.43 -2.30
C PHE A 90 15.07 4.56 -1.44
N MET A 91 13.78 4.48 -1.14
CA MET A 91 13.10 5.40 -0.24
C MET A 91 12.50 4.64 0.94
N LYS A 92 12.97 4.94 2.16
CA LYS A 92 12.39 4.40 3.39
C LYS A 92 11.23 5.27 3.85
N LEU A 93 10.02 4.69 3.85
CA LEU A 93 8.85 5.34 4.43
C LEU A 93 8.90 5.19 5.96
N GLN A 94 8.66 6.28 6.66
CA GLN A 94 8.55 6.28 8.11
C GLN A 94 7.07 6.17 8.51
N ALA A 95 6.80 5.44 9.59
CA ALA A 95 5.46 5.44 10.18
C ALA A 95 5.07 6.86 10.62
N VAL A 96 3.79 7.16 10.54
CA VAL A 96 3.25 8.44 11.02
C VAL A 96 3.48 8.53 12.52
N GLN A 97 4.22 9.55 12.95
CA GLN A 97 4.48 9.80 14.38
C GLN A 97 3.20 10.31 15.07
N ASP A 98 3.08 10.02 16.37
CA ASP A 98 1.92 10.35 17.18
C ASP A 98 1.48 11.82 17.08
N GLU A 99 2.43 12.73 16.98
CA GLU A 99 2.17 14.18 16.87
C GLU A 99 1.52 14.58 15.54
N PHE A 100 1.71 13.77 14.48
CA PHE A 100 1.15 14.00 13.15
C PHE A 100 -0.09 13.18 12.84
N LEU A 101 -0.50 12.25 13.72
CA LEU A 101 -1.65 11.36 13.49
C LEU A 101 -2.94 12.13 13.17
N ASN A 102 -3.19 13.22 13.89
CA ASN A 102 -4.38 14.04 13.67
C ASN A 102 -4.39 14.65 12.26
N GLN A 103 -3.26 15.25 11.85
CA GLN A 103 -3.13 15.87 10.53
C GLN A 103 -3.18 14.83 9.40
N ALA A 104 -2.53 13.69 9.60
CA ALA A 104 -2.51 12.61 8.63
C ALA A 104 -3.90 11.98 8.45
N LEU A 105 -4.65 11.77 9.54
CA LEU A 105 -5.99 11.21 9.49
C LEU A 105 -6.99 12.19 8.86
N ASP A 106 -6.88 13.48 9.18
CA ASP A 106 -7.66 14.54 8.54
C ASP A 106 -7.38 14.59 7.02
N PHE A 107 -6.11 14.57 6.63
CA PHE A 107 -5.72 14.54 5.22
C PHE A 107 -6.31 13.32 4.49
N VAL A 108 -6.20 12.11 5.07
CA VAL A 108 -6.74 10.90 4.44
C VAL A 108 -8.26 10.94 4.37
N SER A 109 -8.95 11.43 5.41
CA SER A 109 -10.41 11.59 5.37
C SER A 109 -10.86 12.48 4.23
N GLN A 110 -10.16 13.60 4.00
CA GLN A 110 -10.42 14.49 2.87
C GLN A 110 -10.14 13.83 1.51
N GLN A 111 -9.06 13.06 1.38
CA GLN A 111 -8.72 12.35 0.13
C GLN A 111 -9.73 11.25 -0.20
N LEU A 112 -10.33 10.64 0.81
CA LEU A 112 -11.36 9.61 0.66
C LEU A 112 -12.79 10.17 0.61
N ASP A 113 -12.93 11.51 0.62
CA ASP A 113 -14.23 12.21 0.65
C ASP A 113 -15.12 11.80 1.85
N ILE A 114 -14.46 11.43 2.96
CA ILE A 114 -15.12 11.08 4.22
C ILE A 114 -15.32 12.34 5.04
N ASN A 115 -16.58 12.71 5.27
CA ASN A 115 -16.89 13.92 6.02
C ASN A 115 -16.83 13.63 7.52
N LEU A 116 -15.71 14.01 8.15
CA LEU A 116 -15.46 13.91 9.58
C LEU A 116 -15.21 15.31 10.16
N GLU A 117 -15.91 15.64 11.23
CA GLU A 117 -15.63 16.87 11.94
C GLU A 117 -14.50 16.66 12.97
N LYS A 118 -13.90 17.75 13.42
CA LYS A 118 -12.76 17.72 14.35
C LYS A 118 -13.05 16.94 15.65
N ALA A 119 -14.27 17.03 16.15
CA ALA A 119 -14.67 16.35 17.38
C ALA A 119 -14.69 14.83 17.23
N GLU A 120 -15.16 14.32 16.10
CA GLU A 120 -15.19 12.89 15.77
C GLU A 120 -13.76 12.34 15.57
N LEU A 121 -12.91 13.12 14.91
CA LEU A 121 -11.51 12.76 14.68
C LEU A 121 -10.75 12.69 16.02
N GLU A 122 -10.88 13.68 16.88
CA GLU A 122 -10.29 13.67 18.22
C GLU A 122 -10.81 12.51 19.07
N PHE A 123 -12.11 12.18 18.94
CA PHE A 123 -12.71 11.06 19.63
C PHE A 123 -12.09 9.73 19.17
N LEU A 124 -11.93 9.51 17.87
CA LEU A 124 -11.27 8.32 17.33
C LEU A 124 -9.85 8.16 17.85
N LEU A 125 -9.03 9.21 17.78
CA LEU A 125 -7.65 9.19 18.26
C LEU A 125 -7.51 8.94 19.76
N LYS A 126 -8.53 9.29 20.52
CA LYS A 126 -8.53 9.08 21.97
C LYS A 126 -8.94 7.66 22.38
N HIS A 127 -9.79 6.99 21.59
CA HIS A 127 -10.44 5.74 22.00
C HIS A 127 -10.02 4.54 21.14
N GLN A 128 -9.22 4.77 20.11
CA GLN A 128 -8.68 3.71 19.23
C GLN A 128 -7.17 3.58 19.37
N THR A 129 -6.64 2.47 18.86
CA THR A 129 -5.19 2.29 18.76
C THR A 129 -4.59 3.39 17.89
N ARG A 130 -3.37 3.79 18.19
CA ARG A 130 -2.64 4.83 17.45
C ARG A 130 -1.90 4.29 16.22
N GLU A 131 -2.22 3.09 15.80
CA GLU A 131 -1.70 2.55 14.56
C GLU A 131 -2.46 3.16 13.37
N PHE A 132 -1.74 3.88 12.52
CA PHE A 132 -2.32 4.69 11.46
C PHE A 132 -3.14 3.87 10.45
N SER A 133 -2.66 2.68 10.06
CA SER A 133 -3.39 1.76 9.16
C SER A 133 -4.75 1.38 9.73
N LEU A 134 -4.81 0.99 11.01
CA LEU A 134 -6.06 0.62 11.67
C LEU A 134 -7.01 1.81 11.83
N LEU A 135 -6.47 3.02 12.04
CA LEU A 135 -7.29 4.23 12.07
C LEU A 135 -7.93 4.51 10.70
N VAL A 136 -7.18 4.33 9.61
CA VAL A 136 -7.71 4.47 8.25
C VAL A 136 -8.76 3.41 7.94
N ASP A 137 -8.52 2.15 8.32
CA ASP A 137 -9.51 1.06 8.18
C ASP A 137 -10.80 1.38 8.93
N ASN A 138 -10.71 1.89 10.15
CA ASN A 138 -11.85 2.33 10.92
C ASN A 138 -12.62 3.46 10.23
N LEU A 139 -11.93 4.43 9.61
CA LEU A 139 -12.59 5.46 8.80
C LEU A 139 -13.41 4.87 7.66
N MET A 140 -12.84 3.92 6.91
CA MET A 140 -13.55 3.27 5.81
C MET A 140 -14.76 2.46 6.28
N VAL A 141 -14.67 1.79 7.44
CA VAL A 141 -15.80 1.08 8.06
C VAL A 141 -16.89 2.05 8.47
N LEU A 142 -16.54 3.18 9.09
CA LEU A 142 -17.48 4.21 9.50
C LEU A 142 -18.19 4.86 8.33
N ASP A 143 -17.45 5.16 7.25
CA ASP A 143 -18.04 5.73 6.03
C ASP A 143 -19.06 4.78 5.40
N LYS A 144 -18.69 3.50 5.25
CA LYS A 144 -19.60 2.47 4.74
C LYS A 144 -20.87 2.33 5.59
N GLN A 145 -20.73 2.38 6.90
CA GLN A 145 -21.87 2.31 7.83
C GLN A 145 -22.74 3.56 7.74
N ALA A 146 -22.13 4.75 7.73
CA ALA A 146 -22.83 6.02 7.59
C ALA A 146 -23.62 6.10 6.27
N ALA A 147 -22.99 5.67 5.16
CA ALA A 147 -23.64 5.58 3.86
C ALA A 147 -24.84 4.62 3.86
N SER A 148 -24.69 3.43 4.47
CA SER A 148 -25.77 2.45 4.61
C SER A 148 -26.97 3.00 5.38
N LEU A 149 -26.70 3.76 6.45
CA LEU A 149 -27.74 4.37 7.30
C LEU A 149 -28.23 5.73 6.78
N LYS A 150 -27.62 6.25 5.71
CA LYS A 150 -27.88 7.61 5.19
C LYS A 150 -27.75 8.69 6.28
N ARG A 151 -26.70 8.58 7.10
CA ARG A 151 -26.42 9.49 8.22
C ARG A 151 -25.00 10.04 8.11
N LYS A 152 -24.76 11.16 8.77
CA LYS A 152 -23.39 11.66 8.99
C LYS A 152 -22.67 10.79 10.02
N ILE A 153 -21.35 10.74 9.94
CA ILE A 153 -20.51 10.17 10.99
C ILE A 153 -20.63 11.10 12.22
N THR A 154 -20.96 10.52 13.34
CA THR A 154 -21.11 11.22 14.62
C THR A 154 -20.50 10.36 15.74
N ILE A 155 -20.15 10.95 16.88
CA ILE A 155 -19.61 10.21 18.02
C ILE A 155 -20.51 9.03 18.44
N PRO A 156 -21.85 9.15 18.51
CA PRO A 156 -22.71 7.98 18.75
C PRO A 156 -22.55 6.87 17.71
N LEU A 157 -22.49 7.21 16.41
CA LEU A 157 -22.28 6.23 15.35
C LEU A 157 -20.91 5.55 15.46
N ILE A 158 -19.86 6.30 15.81
CA ILE A 158 -18.53 5.75 16.06
C ILE A 158 -18.57 4.71 17.17
N LYS A 159 -19.19 5.04 18.30
CA LYS A 159 -19.34 4.12 19.43
C LYS A 159 -20.08 2.84 19.05
N GLU A 160 -21.21 2.98 18.36
CA GLU A 160 -22.02 1.85 17.90
C GLU A 160 -21.25 0.97 16.93
N THR A 161 -20.57 1.57 15.94
CA THR A 161 -19.91 0.83 14.86
C THR A 161 -18.62 0.14 15.32
N LEU A 162 -17.85 0.78 16.20
CA LEU A 162 -16.56 0.28 16.67
C LEU A 162 -16.63 -0.38 18.05
N ASN A 163 -17.83 -0.56 18.62
CA ASN A 163 -18.09 -1.20 19.93
C ASN A 163 -17.28 -0.55 21.08
N LEU A 164 -17.37 0.79 21.20
CA LEU A 164 -16.68 1.60 22.21
C LEU A 164 -17.56 1.99 23.37
#